data_ee6d1a95e08ef6144af0cbc4e948de17
#
_entry.id   ee6d1a95e08ef6144af0cbc4e948de17
#
_cell.length_a   1.000
_cell.length_b   1.000
_cell.length_c   1.000
_cell.angle_alpha   90.00
_cell.angle_beta   90.00
_cell.angle_gamma   90.00
#
_symmetry.space_group_name_H-M   'P 1'
#
loop_
_entity.id
_entity.type
_entity.pdbx_description
1 polymer ?
#
loop_
_entity_poly.entity_id
_entity_poly.type
_entity_poly.pdbx_seq_one_letter_code
_entity_poly.pdbx_strand_id
1 'polypeptide(L)'
;RSSDLFGQLLSQEILDIPKLGTINVHASLLPRHRGSAPINWCVMMGETVTGITTMYTDIGMDTGDMLLKAETPIGETETAGELSDRLSELGAQLLVRTLRELEAGTLKRTPQNPEEATYEPKLDKETGRMDWTKTAREIDCLVRGATPWPGAFTTTADGAIKIFSVKPLHTGPSGAPG
;
A
#
# COMPACT_ATOMS: atom_id res chain seq x y z
N ARG A 1 15.14 -12.31 -0.57
CA ARG A 1 15.06 -11.51 0.67
C ARG A 1 14.25 -10.26 0.36
N SER A 2 13.25 -9.97 1.18
CA SER A 2 12.52 -8.72 1.08
C SER A 2 13.40 -7.59 1.60
N SER A 3 13.64 -6.56 0.80
CA SER A 3 14.31 -5.33 1.21
C SER A 3 13.53 -4.56 2.27
N ASP A 4 12.22 -4.81 2.35
CA ASP A 4 11.30 -4.11 3.25
C ASP A 4 11.54 -4.42 4.73
N LEU A 5 12.14 -5.57 5.05
CA LEU A 5 12.48 -5.95 6.42
C LEU A 5 13.49 -5.01 7.09
N PHE A 6 14.27 -4.27 6.30
CA PHE A 6 15.33 -3.40 6.82
C PHE A 6 15.22 -1.94 6.37
N GLY A 7 14.24 -1.62 5.50
CA GLY A 7 14.05 -0.27 4.96
C GLY A 7 15.28 0.26 4.21
N GLN A 8 16.09 -0.62 3.62
CA GLN A 8 17.29 -0.28 2.88
C GLN A 8 17.19 -0.74 1.43
N LEU A 9 17.63 0.09 0.50
CA LEU A 9 17.80 -0.30 -0.89
C LEU A 9 18.95 -1.31 -1.02
N LEU A 10 18.75 -2.33 -1.85
CA LEU A 10 19.77 -3.31 -2.15
C LEU A 10 20.81 -2.68 -3.11
N SER A 11 22.10 -2.93 -2.84
CA SER A 11 23.15 -2.52 -3.77
C SER A 11 23.13 -3.39 -5.03
N GLN A 12 23.68 -2.86 -6.13
CA GLN A 12 23.79 -3.60 -7.39
C GLN A 12 24.53 -4.92 -7.21
N GLU A 13 25.56 -4.96 -6.40
CA GLU A 13 26.33 -6.17 -6.09
C GLU A 13 25.47 -7.29 -5.50
N ILE A 14 24.51 -6.95 -4.63
CA ILE A 14 23.58 -7.92 -4.06
C ILE A 14 22.54 -8.36 -5.10
N LEU A 15 22.06 -7.43 -5.94
CA LEU A 15 21.09 -7.73 -6.98
C LEU A 15 21.66 -8.64 -8.07
N ASP A 16 22.96 -8.59 -8.31
CA ASP A 16 23.65 -9.40 -9.32
C ASP A 16 23.97 -10.85 -8.86
N ILE A 17 23.83 -11.16 -7.56
CA ILE A 17 24.09 -12.51 -7.03
C ILE A 17 23.12 -13.57 -7.59
N PRO A 18 21.80 -13.35 -7.64
CA PRO A 18 20.86 -14.32 -8.17
C PRO A 18 20.89 -14.35 -9.70
N LYS A 19 21.18 -15.52 -10.30
CA LYS A 19 21.29 -15.69 -11.77
C LYS A 19 20.01 -15.30 -12.54
N LEU A 20 18.83 -15.43 -11.91
CA LEU A 20 17.53 -15.12 -12.52
C LEU A 20 16.95 -13.78 -12.04
N GLY A 21 17.76 -12.99 -11.31
CA GLY A 21 17.34 -11.74 -10.72
C GLY A 21 16.58 -11.92 -9.40
N THR A 22 16.19 -10.80 -8.81
CA THR A 22 15.44 -10.76 -7.54
C THR A 22 14.00 -10.30 -7.82
N ILE A 23 13.02 -11.08 -7.37
CA ILE A 23 11.59 -10.77 -7.55
C ILE A 23 11.04 -10.22 -6.23
N ASN A 24 10.33 -9.10 -6.31
CA ASN A 24 9.55 -8.52 -5.23
C ASN A 24 8.06 -8.73 -5.48
N VAL A 25 7.30 -8.93 -4.40
CA VAL A 25 5.84 -8.97 -4.39
C VAL A 25 5.37 -7.66 -3.77
N HIS A 26 5.00 -6.71 -4.62
CA HIS A 26 4.62 -5.36 -4.20
C HIS A 26 3.11 -5.24 -4.08
N ALA A 27 2.64 -4.69 -2.95
CA ALA A 27 1.22 -4.64 -2.61
C ALA A 27 0.52 -3.40 -3.21
N SER A 28 0.72 -3.16 -4.50
CA SER A 28 -0.03 -2.18 -5.29
C SER A 28 -0.10 -2.58 -6.76
N LEU A 29 -0.91 -1.84 -7.51
CA LEU A 29 -0.95 -1.90 -8.98
C LEU A 29 0.09 -0.92 -9.55
N LEU A 30 1.36 -1.32 -9.55
CA LEU A 30 2.44 -0.50 -10.11
C LEU A 30 2.11 -0.01 -11.54
N PRO A 31 2.54 1.21 -11.90
CA PRO A 31 3.54 2.05 -11.23
C PRO A 31 3.00 2.94 -10.10
N ARG A 32 1.70 2.83 -9.75
CA ARG A 32 1.11 3.58 -8.65
C ARG A 32 1.50 3.01 -7.29
N HIS A 33 1.56 3.89 -6.28
CA HIS A 33 1.89 3.54 -4.88
C HIS A 33 3.22 2.81 -4.73
N ARG A 34 4.28 3.32 -5.35
CA ARG A 34 5.66 2.92 -5.00
C ARG A 34 5.95 3.34 -3.57
N GLY A 35 6.82 2.63 -2.87
CA GLY A 35 7.24 2.96 -1.50
C GLY A 35 6.77 1.97 -0.46
N SER A 36 6.86 2.36 0.83
CA SER A 36 6.85 1.41 1.94
C SER A 36 5.47 1.06 2.51
N ALA A 37 4.41 1.76 2.15
CA ALA A 37 3.08 1.59 2.75
C ALA A 37 1.91 1.66 1.74
N PRO A 38 2.00 0.97 0.58
CA PRO A 38 0.99 1.09 -0.48
C PRO A 38 -0.41 0.71 -0.02
N ILE A 39 -0.55 -0.30 0.84
CA ILE A 39 -1.83 -0.79 1.35
C ILE A 39 -2.54 0.29 2.18
N ASN A 40 -1.80 0.95 3.08
CA ASN A 40 -2.38 2.00 3.91
C ASN A 40 -2.83 3.19 3.06
N TRP A 41 -1.96 3.63 2.13
CA TRP A 41 -2.22 4.80 1.31
C TRP A 41 -3.40 4.61 0.35
N CYS A 42 -3.55 3.45 -0.30
CA CYS A 42 -4.71 3.24 -1.17
C CYS A 42 -6.04 3.30 -0.38
N VAL A 43 -6.07 2.80 0.86
CA VAL A 43 -7.27 2.92 1.72
C VAL A 43 -7.47 4.37 2.17
N MET A 44 -6.42 5.07 2.63
CA MET A 44 -6.50 6.48 3.06
C MET A 44 -6.94 7.41 1.93
N MET A 45 -6.54 7.13 0.70
CA MET A 45 -6.92 7.89 -0.49
C MET A 45 -8.33 7.55 -0.99
N GLY A 46 -9.00 6.57 -0.36
CA GLY A 46 -10.36 6.17 -0.70
C GLY A 46 -10.46 5.45 -2.03
N GLU A 47 -9.41 4.77 -2.45
CA GLU A 47 -9.44 3.94 -3.66
C GLU A 47 -10.39 2.75 -3.45
N THR A 48 -10.99 2.30 -4.54
CA THR A 48 -11.96 1.19 -4.53
C THR A 48 -11.38 -0.11 -5.08
N VAL A 49 -10.19 -0.04 -5.69
CA VAL A 49 -9.47 -1.17 -6.27
C VAL A 49 -8.00 -1.03 -5.95
N THR A 50 -7.38 -2.14 -5.61
CA THR A 50 -5.93 -2.29 -5.43
C THR A 50 -5.49 -3.65 -5.96
N GLY A 51 -4.29 -4.08 -5.64
CA GLY A 51 -3.81 -5.40 -6.05
C GLY A 51 -2.37 -5.66 -5.66
N ILE A 52 -1.83 -6.70 -6.28
CA ILE A 52 -0.44 -7.11 -6.16
C ILE A 52 0.23 -7.01 -7.53
N THR A 53 1.46 -6.54 -7.54
CA THR A 53 2.35 -6.63 -8.69
C THR A 53 3.60 -7.42 -8.30
N THR A 54 3.90 -8.51 -9.01
CA THR A 54 5.24 -9.08 -8.96
C THR A 54 6.14 -8.32 -9.91
N MET A 55 7.35 -8.00 -9.49
CA MET A 55 8.28 -7.17 -10.25
C MET A 55 9.72 -7.61 -10.02
N TYR A 56 10.63 -7.27 -10.92
CA TYR A 56 12.05 -7.37 -10.64
C TYR A 56 12.48 -6.24 -9.70
N THR A 57 13.32 -6.55 -8.74
CA THR A 57 13.96 -5.54 -7.90
C THR A 57 15.16 -4.96 -8.65
N ASP A 58 15.25 -3.63 -8.68
CA ASP A 58 16.38 -2.87 -9.18
C ASP A 58 16.94 -1.95 -8.09
N ILE A 59 17.86 -1.05 -8.45
CA ILE A 59 18.47 -0.10 -7.50
C ILE A 59 17.54 1.04 -7.08
N GLY A 60 16.45 1.24 -7.79
CA GLY A 60 15.43 2.26 -7.47
C GLY A 60 14.38 1.74 -6.48
N MET A 61 13.59 2.66 -5.98
CA MET A 61 12.46 2.31 -5.11
C MET A 61 11.28 1.85 -5.96
N ASP A 62 11.07 0.52 -6.04
CA ASP A 62 9.97 -0.12 -6.75
C ASP A 62 9.88 0.27 -8.24
N THR A 63 11.05 0.46 -8.89
CA THR A 63 11.15 0.95 -10.28
C THR A 63 11.37 -0.15 -11.31
N GLY A 64 11.69 -1.36 -10.88
CA GLY A 64 11.99 -2.48 -11.77
C GLY A 64 10.81 -2.93 -12.64
N ASP A 65 11.10 -3.73 -13.66
CA ASP A 65 10.11 -4.24 -14.60
C ASP A 65 9.01 -5.03 -13.90
N MET A 66 7.76 -4.70 -14.21
CA MET A 66 6.60 -5.47 -13.75
C MET A 66 6.52 -6.82 -14.49
N LEU A 67 6.07 -7.85 -13.78
CA LEU A 67 5.91 -9.21 -14.29
C LEU A 67 4.44 -9.57 -14.42
N LEU A 68 3.78 -9.88 -13.31
CA LEU A 68 2.35 -10.17 -13.28
C LEU A 68 1.63 -9.23 -12.32
N LYS A 69 0.33 -9.02 -12.57
CA LYS A 69 -0.57 -8.28 -11.69
C LYS A 69 -1.81 -9.09 -11.36
N ALA A 70 -2.33 -8.87 -10.16
CA ALA A 70 -3.64 -9.37 -9.75
C ALA A 70 -4.38 -8.24 -9.02
N GLU A 71 -5.56 -7.90 -9.52
CA GLU A 71 -6.42 -6.85 -8.96
C GLU A 71 -7.41 -7.43 -7.96
N THR A 72 -7.82 -6.60 -7.00
CA THR A 72 -8.87 -6.93 -6.04
C THR A 72 -9.60 -5.65 -5.60
N PRO A 73 -10.93 -5.69 -5.38
CA PRO A 73 -11.63 -4.55 -4.81
C PRO A 73 -11.22 -4.33 -3.36
N ILE A 74 -11.33 -3.08 -2.90
CA ILE A 74 -11.23 -2.70 -1.49
C ILE A 74 -12.66 -2.63 -0.94
N GLY A 75 -12.93 -3.31 0.17
CA GLY A 75 -14.23 -3.27 0.83
C GLY A 75 -14.54 -1.89 1.41
N GLU A 76 -15.82 -1.50 1.41
CA GLU A 76 -16.25 -0.18 1.88
C GLU A 76 -15.88 0.11 3.34
N THR A 77 -15.81 -0.91 4.17
CA THR A 77 -15.44 -0.81 5.59
C THR A 77 -14.11 -1.49 5.91
N GLU A 78 -13.43 -2.03 4.90
CA GLU A 78 -12.19 -2.77 5.07
C GLU A 78 -11.05 -1.86 5.56
N THR A 79 -10.36 -2.31 6.60
CA THR A 79 -9.16 -1.63 7.12
C THR A 79 -7.92 -2.04 6.34
N ALA A 80 -6.86 -1.25 6.47
CA ALA A 80 -5.57 -1.61 5.86
C ALA A 80 -5.02 -2.94 6.40
N GLY A 81 -5.27 -3.28 7.66
CA GLY A 81 -4.90 -4.57 8.24
C GLY A 81 -5.61 -5.74 7.58
N GLU A 82 -6.94 -5.69 7.49
CA GLU A 82 -7.74 -6.72 6.83
C GLU A 82 -7.39 -6.88 5.35
N LEU A 83 -7.19 -5.76 4.66
CA LEU A 83 -6.74 -5.75 3.27
C LEU A 83 -5.35 -6.38 3.13
N SER A 84 -4.43 -6.12 4.06
CA SER A 84 -3.08 -6.70 4.08
C SER A 84 -3.12 -8.23 4.18
N ASP A 85 -3.96 -8.78 5.05
CA ASP A 85 -4.12 -10.23 5.20
C ASP A 85 -4.59 -10.85 3.87
N ARG A 86 -5.59 -10.27 3.25
CA ARG A 86 -6.14 -10.73 1.98
C ARG A 86 -5.16 -10.59 0.81
N LEU A 87 -4.40 -9.48 0.77
CA LEU A 87 -3.36 -9.26 -0.24
C LEU A 87 -2.16 -10.21 -0.06
N SER A 88 -1.86 -10.65 1.17
CA SER A 88 -0.79 -11.62 1.40
C SER A 88 -1.08 -12.97 0.73
N GLU A 89 -2.32 -13.44 0.80
CA GLU A 89 -2.75 -14.67 0.13
C GLU A 89 -2.73 -14.52 -1.39
N LEU A 90 -3.25 -13.39 -1.91
CA LEU A 90 -3.24 -13.08 -3.33
C LEU A 90 -1.80 -12.99 -3.87
N GLY A 91 -0.91 -12.35 -3.11
CA GLY A 91 0.50 -12.21 -3.43
C GLY A 91 1.24 -13.53 -3.49
N ALA A 92 0.97 -14.43 -2.54
CA ALA A 92 1.54 -15.76 -2.52
C ALA A 92 1.14 -16.58 -3.77
N GLN A 93 -0.14 -16.54 -4.15
CA GLN A 93 -0.64 -17.21 -5.35
C GLN A 93 -0.01 -16.63 -6.62
N LEU A 94 0.07 -15.29 -6.71
CA LEU A 94 0.67 -14.60 -7.84
C LEU A 94 2.16 -14.90 -7.96
N LEU A 95 2.90 -14.95 -6.83
CA LEU A 95 4.32 -15.31 -6.82
C LEU A 95 4.56 -16.73 -7.35
N VAL A 96 3.77 -17.71 -6.91
CA VAL A 96 3.89 -19.08 -7.41
C VAL A 96 3.67 -19.14 -8.92
N ARG A 97 2.68 -18.40 -9.43
CA ARG A 97 2.44 -18.30 -10.86
C ARG A 97 3.62 -17.63 -11.57
N THR A 98 4.14 -16.53 -11.05
CA THR A 98 5.29 -15.81 -11.61
C THR A 98 6.50 -16.74 -11.72
N LEU A 99 6.81 -17.52 -10.68
CA LEU A 99 7.94 -18.43 -10.68
C LEU A 99 7.78 -19.57 -11.69
N ARG A 100 6.56 -20.11 -11.86
CA ARG A 100 6.28 -21.12 -12.88
C ARG A 100 6.47 -20.58 -14.31
N GLU A 101 5.98 -19.37 -14.57
CA GLU A 101 6.16 -18.72 -15.87
C GLU A 101 7.62 -18.35 -16.14
N LEU A 102 8.37 -17.98 -15.09
CA LEU A 102 9.82 -17.74 -15.18
C LEU A 102 10.57 -19.04 -15.56
N GLU A 103 10.28 -20.14 -14.88
CA GLU A 103 10.89 -21.45 -15.14
C GLU A 103 10.55 -21.95 -16.55
N ALA A 104 9.34 -21.74 -17.01
CA ALA A 104 8.88 -22.09 -18.36
C ALA A 104 9.45 -21.18 -19.45
N GLY A 105 10.10 -20.06 -19.10
CA GLY A 105 10.60 -19.07 -20.05
C GLY A 105 9.48 -18.27 -20.76
N THR A 106 8.27 -18.25 -20.22
CA THR A 106 7.11 -17.57 -20.80
C THR A 106 6.81 -16.22 -20.16
N LEU A 107 7.48 -15.91 -19.03
CA LEU A 107 7.26 -14.68 -18.26
C LEU A 107 7.68 -13.46 -19.08
N LYS A 108 6.77 -12.50 -19.22
CA LYS A 108 7.02 -11.23 -19.90
C LYS A 108 7.41 -10.17 -18.89
N ARG A 109 8.36 -9.32 -19.28
CA ARG A 109 8.77 -8.13 -18.51
C ARG A 109 8.14 -6.90 -19.14
N THR A 110 7.55 -6.05 -18.31
CA THR A 110 6.91 -4.81 -18.73
C THR A 110 7.57 -3.64 -17.99
N PRO A 111 8.33 -2.77 -18.66
CA PRO A 111 8.85 -1.56 -18.04
C PRO A 111 7.72 -0.70 -17.48
N GLN A 112 7.97 -0.07 -16.34
CA GLN A 112 7.03 0.87 -15.76
C GLN A 112 7.05 2.20 -16.50
N ASN A 113 5.87 2.82 -16.72
CA ASN A 113 5.77 4.20 -17.21
C ASN A 113 6.05 5.18 -16.04
N PRO A 114 7.14 5.96 -16.07
CA PRO A 114 7.45 6.88 -14.96
C PRO A 114 6.43 8.00 -14.80
N GLU A 115 5.71 8.37 -15.86
CA GLU A 115 4.70 9.45 -15.84
C GLU A 115 3.44 9.04 -15.05
N GLU A 116 3.19 7.73 -14.92
CA GLU A 116 2.06 7.18 -14.16
C GLU A 116 2.43 6.85 -12.71
N ALA A 117 3.72 6.96 -12.36
CA ALA A 117 4.20 6.56 -11.06
C ALA A 117 3.79 7.54 -9.96
N THR A 118 3.30 7.00 -8.84
CA THR A 118 3.14 7.74 -7.60
C THR A 118 4.06 7.16 -6.52
N TYR A 119 4.46 8.02 -5.59
CA TYR A 119 5.35 7.65 -4.49
C TYR A 119 4.69 8.01 -3.16
N GLU A 120 4.58 7.02 -2.30
CA GLU A 120 3.93 7.20 -1.02
C GLU A 120 4.98 7.28 0.10
N PRO A 121 4.87 8.28 0.97
CA PRO A 121 5.82 8.44 2.07
C PRO A 121 5.68 7.31 3.09
N LYS A 122 6.75 7.08 3.83
CA LYS A 122 6.71 6.18 4.98
C LYS A 122 5.72 6.72 6.02
N LEU A 123 4.90 5.83 6.55
CA LEU A 123 3.99 6.18 7.64
C LEU A 123 4.77 6.51 8.92
N ASP A 124 4.24 7.45 9.66
CA ASP A 124 4.64 7.78 11.01
C ASP A 124 3.40 7.98 11.90
N LYS A 125 3.60 8.32 13.18
CA LYS A 125 2.47 8.55 14.09
C LYS A 125 1.61 9.73 13.68
N GLU A 126 2.20 10.78 13.11
CA GLU A 126 1.47 11.97 12.68
C GLU A 126 0.57 11.70 11.46
N THR A 127 0.90 10.70 10.65
CA THR A 127 0.04 10.26 9.54
C THR A 127 -1.38 9.89 10.01
N GLY A 128 -1.53 9.40 11.24
CA GLY A 128 -2.85 9.09 11.82
C GLY A 128 -3.59 10.29 12.43
N ARG A 129 -3.04 11.50 12.38
CA ARG A 129 -3.70 12.70 12.93
C ARG A 129 -4.92 13.07 12.10
N MET A 130 -6.07 13.17 12.75
CA MET A 130 -7.32 13.58 12.10
C MET A 130 -7.32 15.09 11.85
N ASP A 131 -7.68 15.46 10.62
CA ASP A 131 -7.96 16.84 10.22
C ASP A 131 -9.49 17.01 10.10
N TRP A 132 -10.08 17.70 11.04
CA TRP A 132 -11.53 17.90 11.11
C TRP A 132 -12.07 18.85 10.03
N THR A 133 -11.23 19.48 9.22
CA THR A 133 -11.65 20.26 8.04
C THR A 133 -11.96 19.37 6.85
N LYS A 134 -11.58 18.09 6.90
CA LYS A 134 -11.84 17.09 5.87
C LYS A 134 -13.29 16.59 5.92
N THR A 135 -13.72 16.02 4.81
CA THR A 135 -15.05 15.40 4.73
C THR A 135 -15.14 14.15 5.62
N ALA A 136 -16.36 13.79 6.02
CA ALA A 136 -16.59 12.57 6.79
C ALA A 136 -16.04 11.31 6.11
N ARG A 137 -16.09 11.26 4.77
CA ARG A 137 -15.51 10.14 4.00
C ARG A 137 -13.99 10.12 4.04
N GLU A 138 -13.33 11.27 3.91
CA GLU A 138 -11.86 11.32 4.02
C GLU A 138 -11.39 10.92 5.43
N ILE A 139 -12.13 11.32 6.46
CA ILE A 139 -11.86 10.90 7.84
C ILE A 139 -12.06 9.39 8.01
N ASP A 140 -13.12 8.82 7.46
CA ASP A 140 -13.34 7.37 7.46
C ASP A 140 -12.19 6.63 6.77
N CYS A 141 -11.79 7.08 5.59
CA CYS A 141 -10.66 6.51 4.85
C CYS A 141 -9.35 6.59 5.67
N LEU A 142 -9.08 7.73 6.32
CA LEU A 142 -7.92 7.88 7.21
C LEU A 142 -7.96 6.86 8.34
N VAL A 143 -9.09 6.73 9.05
CA VAL A 143 -9.23 5.81 10.18
C VAL A 143 -9.01 4.36 9.74
N ARG A 144 -9.63 3.94 8.64
CA ARG A 144 -9.46 2.59 8.10
C ARG A 144 -8.03 2.34 7.60
N GLY A 145 -7.46 3.30 6.86
CA GLY A 145 -6.11 3.20 6.31
C GLY A 145 -5.02 3.26 7.39
N ALA A 146 -5.27 3.93 8.52
CA ALA A 146 -4.35 3.97 9.66
C ALA A 146 -4.47 2.76 10.59
N THR A 147 -5.43 1.88 10.39
CA THR A 147 -5.67 0.72 11.26
C THR A 147 -5.00 -0.55 10.69
N PRO A 148 -4.20 -1.30 11.48
CA PRO A 148 -3.95 -1.14 12.92
C PRO A 148 -2.84 -0.13 13.29
N TRP A 149 -2.03 0.28 12.33
CA TRP A 149 -0.91 1.21 12.57
C TRP A 149 -0.83 2.23 11.42
N PRO A 150 -0.57 3.52 11.74
CA PRO A 150 -0.17 4.13 13.01
C PRO A 150 -1.32 4.34 14.01
N GLY A 151 -2.56 4.13 13.61
CA GLY A 151 -3.77 4.41 14.36
C GLY A 151 -4.20 5.86 14.23
N ALA A 152 -5.50 6.09 13.98
CA ALA A 152 -6.04 7.43 13.90
C ALA A 152 -6.19 8.05 15.30
N PHE A 153 -5.97 9.37 15.39
CA PHE A 153 -6.13 10.10 16.66
C PHE A 153 -6.49 11.57 16.41
N THR A 154 -7.08 12.16 17.44
CA THR A 154 -7.27 13.60 17.56
C THR A 154 -6.72 14.10 18.90
N THR A 155 -6.54 15.41 19.04
CA THR A 155 -6.08 16.04 20.27
C THR A 155 -7.17 16.93 20.85
N THR A 156 -7.32 16.86 22.17
CA THR A 156 -8.19 17.73 22.96
C THR A 156 -7.37 18.47 24.01
N ALA A 157 -8.01 19.33 24.78
CA ALA A 157 -7.36 20.00 25.93
C ALA A 157 -6.77 19.01 26.95
N ASP A 158 -7.38 17.83 27.08
CA ASP A 158 -6.99 16.79 28.04
C ASP A 158 -5.99 15.76 27.47
N GLY A 159 -5.63 15.87 26.17
CA GLY A 159 -4.66 14.99 25.52
C GLY A 159 -5.13 14.35 24.24
N ALA A 160 -4.41 13.33 23.78
CA ALA A 160 -4.72 12.61 22.54
C ALA A 160 -5.75 11.51 22.77
N ILE A 161 -6.75 11.46 21.88
CA ILE A 161 -7.79 10.42 21.85
C ILE A 161 -7.57 9.57 20.60
N LYS A 162 -7.43 8.25 20.78
CA LYS A 162 -7.35 7.30 19.67
C LYS A 162 -8.76 6.98 19.15
N ILE A 163 -8.88 6.93 17.83
CA ILE A 163 -10.12 6.61 17.12
C ILE A 163 -9.91 5.29 16.37
N PHE A 164 -10.70 4.28 16.70
CA PHE A 164 -10.56 2.94 16.13
C PHE A 164 -11.53 2.66 14.98
N SER A 165 -12.68 3.32 15.00
CA SER A 165 -13.68 3.23 13.94
C SER A 165 -14.56 4.47 13.92
N VAL A 166 -15.08 4.80 12.75
CA VAL A 166 -16.02 5.88 12.56
C VAL A 166 -17.14 5.41 11.62
N LYS A 167 -18.25 6.11 11.64
CA LYS A 167 -19.35 5.89 10.68
C LYS A 167 -19.74 7.24 10.10
N PRO A 168 -19.51 7.50 8.81
CA PRO A 168 -19.98 8.71 8.16
C PRO A 168 -21.51 8.80 8.22
N LEU A 169 -22.02 9.93 8.64
CA LEU A 169 -23.45 10.22 8.61
C LEU A 169 -23.75 11.08 7.38
N HIS A 170 -24.78 10.72 6.64
CA HIS A 170 -25.22 11.48 5.47
C HIS A 170 -26.04 12.73 5.84
N THR A 171 -26.52 12.78 7.08
CA THR A 171 -27.28 13.91 7.63
C THR A 171 -26.72 14.24 8.99
N GLY A 172 -26.14 15.40 9.13
CA GLY A 172 -25.60 15.91 10.38
C GLY A 172 -25.91 17.38 10.55
N PRO A 173 -25.79 17.93 11.77
CA PRO A 173 -25.90 19.36 11.97
C PRO A 173 -24.83 20.07 11.14
N SER A 174 -25.24 21.13 10.43
CA SER A 174 -24.32 22.07 9.81
C SER A 174 -23.65 22.89 10.91
N GLY A 175 -22.41 22.57 11.22
CA GLY A 175 -21.58 23.29 12.20
C GLY A 175 -20.16 23.47 11.68
N ALA A 176 -19.42 24.36 12.32
CA ALA A 176 -17.97 24.42 12.07
C ALA A 176 -17.32 23.10 12.51
N PRO A 177 -16.25 22.64 11.81
CA PRO A 177 -15.47 21.49 12.27
C PRO A 177 -15.03 21.67 13.72
N GLY A 178 -15.23 20.62 14.53
CA GLY A 178 -15.02 20.62 15.96
C GLY A 178 -13.58 20.65 16.43
#